data_8ebe449a23df7cc0f09922a1c6561654
#
_entry.id   8ebe449a23df7cc0f09922a1c6561654
#
_cell.length_a   1.000
_cell.length_b   1.000
_cell.length_c   1.000
_cell.angle_alpha   90.00
_cell.angle_beta   90.00
_cell.angle_gamma   90.00
#
_symmetry.space_group_name_H-M   'P 1'
#
loop_
_entity.id
_entity.type
_entity.pdbx_description
1 polymer ?
#
loop_
_entity_poly.entity_id
_entity_poly.type
_entity_poly.pdbx_seq_one_letter_code
_entity_poly.pdbx_strand_id
1 'polypeptide(L)'
;MSYSILITTFDKRFDSFLVPLVKSIKLQRPDVEIIITANGRAHAPFNESYRQSLLAFVATQSNCFPTVFTNFQSLAKMWNRGILTASHDRVLVLNDDLHIPADASVNFFDALESKFSEKKTTFKINGSFSHYAIEKQELIKVGFFDERLLGLGEEDGDFYWRYQEHFGREIESINLSGIENVCSDIADDGYTKGIRTAAQFNRNFIKNDKYAEVLLGGYRGMFDKRVKKRLPDQKQYPYETYYRQHYDKV
;
A
#
# COMPACT_ATOMS: atom_id res chain seq x y z
N MET A 1 19.58 12.24 0.19
CA MET A 1 19.28 10.87 0.70
C MET A 1 18.45 10.17 -0.35
N SER A 2 18.73 8.91 -0.68
CA SER A 2 18.03 8.21 -1.74
C SER A 2 16.85 7.40 -1.18
N TYR A 3 15.70 7.48 -1.81
CA TYR A 3 14.50 6.73 -1.51
C TYR A 3 13.71 6.48 -2.79
N SER A 4 12.82 5.50 -2.77
CA SER A 4 11.88 5.23 -3.85
C SER A 4 10.47 5.61 -3.47
N ILE A 5 9.63 5.91 -4.45
CA ILE A 5 8.21 6.15 -4.25
C ILE A 5 7.45 4.99 -4.90
N LEU A 6 6.56 4.35 -4.16
CA LEU A 6 5.63 3.35 -4.67
C LEU A 6 4.23 3.94 -4.75
N ILE A 7 3.59 3.85 -5.91
CA ILE A 7 2.21 4.26 -6.12
C ILE A 7 1.39 3.04 -6.56
N THR A 8 0.25 2.80 -5.91
CA THR A 8 -0.71 1.77 -6.31
C THR A 8 -1.88 2.40 -7.05
N THR A 9 -2.32 1.80 -8.16
CA THR A 9 -3.35 2.38 -9.02
C THR A 9 -4.13 1.32 -9.81
N PHE A 10 -5.18 1.75 -10.50
CA PHE A 10 -5.95 0.95 -11.45
C PHE A 10 -6.55 1.84 -12.55
N ASP A 11 -7.10 1.24 -13.60
CA ASP A 11 -7.46 1.91 -14.85
C ASP A 11 -8.34 3.16 -14.70
N LYS A 12 -9.36 3.15 -13.84
CA LYS A 12 -10.26 4.30 -13.63
C LYS A 12 -9.61 5.49 -12.95
N ARG A 13 -8.46 5.28 -12.33
CA ARG A 13 -7.73 6.31 -11.59
C ARG A 13 -6.56 6.91 -12.37
N PHE A 14 -6.29 6.38 -13.58
CA PHE A 14 -5.11 6.74 -14.35
C PHE A 14 -5.06 8.24 -14.67
N ASP A 15 -6.04 8.75 -15.40
CA ASP A 15 -6.02 10.14 -15.88
C ASP A 15 -6.27 11.16 -14.75
N SER A 16 -7.21 10.83 -13.85
CA SER A 16 -7.68 11.78 -12.83
C SER A 16 -6.77 11.86 -11.60
N PHE A 17 -6.00 10.81 -11.31
CA PHE A 17 -5.20 10.74 -10.07
C PHE A 17 -3.74 10.40 -10.33
N LEU A 18 -3.43 9.26 -10.97
CA LEU A 18 -2.05 8.83 -11.15
C LEU A 18 -1.22 9.84 -11.94
N VAL A 19 -1.71 10.26 -13.10
CA VAL A 19 -0.97 11.18 -13.99
C VAL A 19 -0.67 12.52 -13.31
N PRO A 20 -1.63 13.21 -12.68
CA PRO A 20 -1.37 14.43 -11.93
C PRO A 20 -0.39 14.23 -10.77
N LEU A 21 -0.53 13.17 -9.98
CA LEU A 21 0.35 12.87 -8.86
C LEU A 21 1.79 12.67 -9.31
N VAL A 22 2.02 11.80 -10.32
CA VAL A 22 3.37 11.54 -10.86
C VAL A 22 3.99 12.81 -11.42
N LYS A 23 3.23 13.62 -12.17
CA LYS A 23 3.73 14.90 -12.70
C LYS A 23 4.13 15.86 -11.58
N SER A 24 3.31 15.98 -10.53
CA SER A 24 3.63 16.83 -9.38
C SER A 24 4.87 16.36 -8.64
N ILE A 25 5.03 15.05 -8.44
CA ILE A 25 6.23 14.46 -7.85
C ILE A 25 7.46 14.78 -8.71
N LYS A 26 7.39 14.53 -10.01
CA LYS A 26 8.50 14.75 -10.93
C LYS A 26 8.90 16.22 -11.09
N LEU A 27 7.94 17.14 -10.95
CA LEU A 27 8.24 18.57 -10.93
C LEU A 27 9.08 18.96 -9.71
N GLN A 28 8.84 18.34 -8.56
CA GLN A 28 9.53 18.64 -7.31
C GLN A 28 10.79 17.77 -7.09
N ARG A 29 10.80 16.55 -7.63
CA ARG A 29 11.89 15.56 -7.49
C ARG A 29 12.09 14.82 -8.82
N PRO A 30 12.73 15.46 -9.83
CA PRO A 30 12.83 14.89 -11.18
C PRO A 30 13.54 13.55 -11.23
N ASP A 31 14.54 13.32 -10.38
CA ASP A 31 15.37 12.12 -10.39
C ASP A 31 14.88 11.00 -9.44
N VAL A 32 13.81 11.23 -8.65
CA VAL A 32 13.32 10.22 -7.72
C VAL A 32 12.82 8.98 -8.47
N GLU A 33 13.15 7.80 -7.95
CA GLU A 33 12.61 6.54 -8.47
C GLU A 33 11.14 6.42 -8.12
N ILE A 34 10.28 6.14 -9.11
CA ILE A 34 8.86 5.87 -8.92
C ILE A 34 8.56 4.45 -9.43
N ILE A 35 8.05 3.62 -8.54
CA ILE A 35 7.49 2.31 -8.87
C ILE A 35 5.96 2.45 -8.91
N ILE A 36 5.35 2.05 -10.01
CA ILE A 36 3.89 2.05 -10.14
C ILE A 36 3.41 0.60 -10.19
N THR A 37 2.56 0.21 -9.25
CA THR A 37 1.87 -1.09 -9.32
C THR A 37 0.44 -0.86 -9.77
N ALA A 38 0.13 -1.33 -10.98
CA ALA A 38 -1.17 -1.19 -11.63
C ALA A 38 -1.97 -2.48 -11.51
N ASN A 39 -3.19 -2.39 -10.99
CA ASN A 39 -4.07 -3.53 -10.75
C ASN A 39 -5.04 -3.76 -11.92
N GLY A 40 -5.40 -5.04 -12.13
CA GLY A 40 -6.53 -5.42 -12.95
C GLY A 40 -7.85 -5.18 -12.20
N ARG A 41 -8.96 -5.36 -12.91
CA ARG A 41 -10.30 -5.32 -12.32
C ARG A 41 -10.69 -6.68 -11.75
N ALA A 42 -11.44 -6.68 -10.66
CA ALA A 42 -12.11 -7.87 -10.21
C ALA A 42 -13.22 -8.26 -11.20
N HIS A 43 -13.30 -9.54 -11.55
CA HIS A 43 -14.36 -10.13 -12.39
C HIS A 43 -14.51 -9.52 -13.80
N ALA A 44 -13.47 -8.87 -14.33
CA ALA A 44 -13.48 -8.31 -15.68
C ALA A 44 -12.13 -8.55 -16.38
N PRO A 45 -12.12 -8.64 -17.72
CA PRO A 45 -10.87 -8.66 -18.48
C PRO A 45 -10.04 -7.41 -18.22
N PHE A 46 -8.72 -7.57 -18.30
CA PHE A 46 -7.81 -6.45 -18.17
C PHE A 46 -8.03 -5.45 -19.32
N ASN A 47 -7.97 -4.17 -19.00
CA ASN A 47 -8.11 -3.10 -19.99
C ASN A 47 -6.77 -2.87 -20.71
N GLU A 48 -6.62 -3.41 -21.92
CA GLU A 48 -5.40 -3.28 -22.71
C GLU A 48 -5.12 -1.84 -23.17
N SER A 49 -6.14 -1.03 -23.40
CA SER A 49 -5.97 0.39 -23.71
C SER A 49 -5.34 1.14 -22.52
N TYR A 50 -5.76 0.79 -21.32
CA TYR A 50 -5.12 1.32 -20.09
C TYR A 50 -3.64 0.93 -20.01
N ARG A 51 -3.29 -0.34 -20.30
CA ARG A 51 -1.88 -0.77 -20.33
C ARG A 51 -1.06 0.08 -21.28
N GLN A 52 -1.56 0.27 -22.50
CA GLN A 52 -0.88 1.08 -23.52
C GLN A 52 -0.69 2.54 -23.05
N SER A 53 -1.73 3.14 -22.48
CA SER A 53 -1.67 4.50 -21.96
C SER A 53 -0.68 4.62 -20.80
N LEU A 54 -0.69 3.67 -19.86
CA LEU A 54 0.25 3.64 -18.74
C LEU A 54 1.70 3.51 -19.22
N LEU A 55 1.98 2.58 -20.13
CA LEU A 55 3.34 2.38 -20.65
C LEU A 55 3.82 3.58 -21.46
N ALA A 56 2.95 4.19 -22.28
CA ALA A 56 3.27 5.41 -23.00
C ALA A 56 3.56 6.57 -22.05
N PHE A 57 2.75 6.76 -21.02
CA PHE A 57 2.98 7.79 -20.01
C PHE A 57 4.30 7.57 -19.26
N VAL A 58 4.53 6.37 -18.76
CA VAL A 58 5.76 6.03 -18.01
C VAL A 58 7.01 6.22 -18.86
N ALA A 59 6.95 5.90 -20.16
CA ALA A 59 8.08 6.10 -21.08
C ALA A 59 8.48 7.59 -21.23
N THR A 60 7.61 8.52 -20.87
CA THR A 60 7.92 9.96 -20.85
C THR A 60 8.50 10.45 -19.52
N GLN A 61 8.56 9.60 -18.50
CA GLN A 61 9.03 9.95 -17.17
C GLN A 61 10.39 9.30 -16.87
N SER A 62 11.38 10.07 -16.44
CA SER A 62 12.66 9.53 -15.97
C SER A 62 12.44 8.67 -14.71
N ASN A 63 13.21 7.58 -14.54
CA ASN A 63 13.20 6.73 -13.35
C ASN A 63 11.79 6.33 -12.87
N CYS A 64 10.92 5.93 -13.81
CA CYS A 64 9.56 5.51 -13.52
C CYS A 64 9.32 4.10 -14.09
N PHE A 65 8.94 3.15 -13.23
CA PHE A 65 8.91 1.72 -13.56
C PHE A 65 7.54 1.10 -13.22
N PRO A 66 6.77 0.61 -14.22
CA PRO A 66 5.47 0.00 -13.98
C PRO A 66 5.59 -1.50 -13.73
N THR A 67 4.78 -2.00 -12.81
CA THR A 67 4.43 -3.42 -12.70
C THR A 67 2.93 -3.55 -12.93
N VAL A 68 2.53 -4.30 -13.96
CA VAL A 68 1.13 -4.45 -14.34
C VAL A 68 0.64 -5.84 -13.97
N PHE A 69 -0.36 -5.91 -13.11
CA PHE A 69 -1.10 -7.13 -12.82
C PHE A 69 -2.34 -7.20 -13.73
N THR A 70 -2.38 -8.19 -14.61
CA THR A 70 -3.52 -8.37 -15.53
C THR A 70 -4.74 -8.96 -14.85
N ASN A 71 -4.54 -9.65 -13.73
CA ASN A 71 -5.60 -10.13 -12.87
C ASN A 71 -5.67 -9.26 -11.62
N PHE A 72 -6.84 -9.13 -11.03
CA PHE A 72 -7.02 -8.42 -9.77
C PHE A 72 -6.14 -9.04 -8.66
N GLN A 73 -5.42 -8.19 -7.94
CA GLN A 73 -4.56 -8.58 -6.83
C GLN A 73 -4.96 -7.84 -5.55
N SER A 74 -4.61 -8.40 -4.40
CA SER A 74 -4.76 -7.70 -3.13
C SER A 74 -3.80 -6.50 -3.03
N LEU A 75 -4.20 -5.51 -2.25
CA LEU A 75 -3.35 -4.35 -1.96
C LEU A 75 -2.04 -4.77 -1.27
N ALA A 76 -2.12 -5.74 -0.35
CA ALA A 76 -0.95 -6.34 0.29
C ALA A 76 0.08 -6.84 -0.73
N LYS A 77 -0.38 -7.55 -1.78
CA LYS A 77 0.49 -8.06 -2.84
C LYS A 77 1.07 -6.94 -3.71
N MET A 78 0.27 -5.93 -4.02
CA MET A 78 0.74 -4.78 -4.78
C MET A 78 1.83 -4.02 -4.01
N TRP A 79 1.64 -3.79 -2.72
CA TRP A 79 2.64 -3.15 -1.85
C TRP A 79 3.91 -3.98 -1.75
N ASN A 80 3.78 -5.27 -1.42
CA ASN A 80 4.95 -6.16 -1.32
C ASN A 80 5.76 -6.16 -2.61
N ARG A 81 5.10 -6.33 -3.75
CA ARG A 81 5.77 -6.35 -5.05
C ARG A 81 6.47 -5.04 -5.35
N GLY A 82 5.78 -3.91 -5.15
CA GLY A 82 6.35 -2.59 -5.41
C GLY A 82 7.54 -2.28 -4.50
N ILE A 83 7.42 -2.56 -3.20
CA ILE A 83 8.50 -2.35 -2.24
C ILE A 83 9.72 -3.22 -2.58
N LEU A 84 9.52 -4.49 -2.94
CA LEU A 84 10.62 -5.38 -3.33
C LEU A 84 11.28 -4.97 -4.64
N THR A 85 10.52 -4.38 -5.58
CA THR A 85 11.04 -3.90 -6.87
C THR A 85 11.85 -2.61 -6.71
N ALA A 86 11.52 -1.77 -5.75
CA ALA A 86 12.22 -0.50 -5.50
C ALA A 86 13.71 -0.70 -5.27
N SER A 87 14.56 0.18 -5.80
CA SER A 87 16.03 0.07 -5.71
C SER A 87 16.57 0.49 -4.34
N HIS A 88 15.84 1.34 -3.61
CA HIS A 88 16.29 1.87 -2.33
C HIS A 88 15.69 1.10 -1.16
N ASP A 89 16.40 1.08 -0.04
CA ASP A 89 15.93 0.43 1.21
C ASP A 89 14.74 1.17 1.82
N ARG A 90 14.63 2.47 1.57
CA ARG A 90 13.54 3.31 2.03
C ARG A 90 12.54 3.54 0.92
N VAL A 91 11.28 3.25 1.18
CA VAL A 91 10.20 3.41 0.21
C VAL A 91 9.08 4.24 0.81
N LEU A 92 8.75 5.35 0.13
CA LEU A 92 7.53 6.11 0.38
C LEU A 92 6.38 5.44 -0.38
N VAL A 93 5.41 4.89 0.32
CA VAL A 93 4.22 4.28 -0.28
C VAL A 93 3.11 5.30 -0.31
N LEU A 94 2.49 5.49 -1.47
CA LEU A 94 1.42 6.44 -1.72
C LEU A 94 0.24 5.75 -2.41
N ASN A 95 -0.97 6.09 -2.02
CA ASN A 95 -2.13 5.86 -2.88
C ASN A 95 -2.13 6.88 -4.03
N ASP A 96 -2.81 6.57 -5.11
CA ASP A 96 -2.87 7.47 -6.28
C ASP A 96 -3.79 8.67 -6.09
N ASP A 97 -4.72 8.64 -5.12
CA ASP A 97 -5.67 9.72 -4.78
C ASP A 97 -5.11 10.76 -3.80
N LEU A 98 -3.81 10.96 -3.83
CA LEU A 98 -3.12 11.98 -3.06
C LEU A 98 -2.81 13.20 -3.95
N HIS A 99 -2.92 14.37 -3.38
CA HIS A 99 -2.49 15.62 -3.96
C HIS A 99 -1.27 16.17 -3.20
N ILE A 100 -0.19 16.44 -3.91
CA ILE A 100 1.06 17.01 -3.38
C ILE A 100 1.36 18.28 -4.21
N PRO A 101 0.82 19.44 -3.83
CA PRO A 101 0.97 20.66 -4.62
C PRO A 101 2.43 21.10 -4.69
N ALA A 102 2.89 21.46 -5.89
CA ALA A 102 4.27 21.91 -6.10
C ALA A 102 4.49 23.37 -5.64
N ASP A 103 3.42 24.12 -5.51
CA ASP A 103 3.40 25.55 -5.12
C ASP A 103 3.04 25.77 -3.64
N ALA A 104 2.99 24.68 -2.85
CA ALA A 104 2.71 24.78 -1.43
C ALA A 104 3.79 25.61 -0.71
N SER A 105 3.36 26.41 0.27
CA SER A 105 4.27 27.21 1.11
C SER A 105 5.25 26.35 1.92
N VAL A 106 4.90 25.09 2.15
CA VAL A 106 5.76 24.05 2.76
C VAL A 106 5.90 22.91 1.76
N ASN A 107 7.12 22.67 1.28
CA ASN A 107 7.38 21.57 0.37
C ASN A 107 7.34 20.26 1.15
N PHE A 108 6.41 19.38 0.75
CA PHE A 108 6.21 18.06 1.37
C PHE A 108 7.50 17.21 1.36
N PHE A 109 8.20 17.18 0.23
CA PHE A 109 9.40 16.36 0.08
C PHE A 109 10.59 16.87 0.90
N ASP A 110 10.76 18.19 1.06
CA ASP A 110 11.81 18.74 1.93
C ASP A 110 11.57 18.35 3.38
N ALA A 111 10.32 18.46 3.83
CA ALA A 111 9.93 18.03 5.18
C ALA A 111 10.10 16.52 5.39
N LEU A 112 9.71 15.70 4.38
CA LEU A 112 9.90 14.25 4.40
C LEU A 112 11.39 13.87 4.45
N GLU A 113 12.23 14.48 3.64
CA GLU A 113 13.67 14.21 3.57
C GLU A 113 14.38 14.61 4.87
N SER A 114 13.94 15.68 5.52
CA SER A 114 14.38 16.02 6.88
C SER A 114 14.06 14.88 7.86
N LYS A 115 12.82 14.35 7.82
CA LYS A 115 12.44 13.21 8.67
C LYS A 115 13.20 11.94 8.35
N PHE A 116 13.47 11.69 7.07
CA PHE A 116 14.33 10.59 6.66
C PHE A 116 15.76 10.70 7.20
N SER A 117 16.28 11.90 7.36
CA SER A 117 17.60 12.13 7.94
C SER A 117 17.63 11.86 9.46
N GLU A 118 16.53 12.17 10.15
CA GLU A 118 16.38 11.99 11.59
C GLU A 118 16.07 10.54 11.97
N LYS A 119 15.32 9.82 11.15
CA LYS A 119 14.73 8.51 11.45
C LYS A 119 15.10 7.46 10.40
N LYS A 120 15.48 6.29 10.90
CA LYS A 120 15.75 5.09 10.07
C LYS A 120 14.72 3.99 10.35
N THR A 121 13.46 4.34 10.47
CA THR A 121 12.38 3.42 10.84
C THR A 121 11.15 3.70 10.01
N THR A 122 10.32 2.68 9.87
CA THR A 122 8.98 2.79 9.28
C THR A 122 8.12 3.77 10.07
N PHE A 123 7.38 4.66 9.38
CA PHE A 123 6.45 5.59 10.00
C PHE A 123 5.26 5.88 9.09
N LYS A 124 4.13 6.19 9.69
CA LYS A 124 2.92 6.68 9.02
C LYS A 124 3.02 8.19 8.85
N ILE A 125 2.40 8.72 7.81
CA ILE A 125 2.27 10.15 7.60
C ILE A 125 0.83 10.55 7.90
N ASN A 126 0.62 11.56 8.73
CA ASN A 126 -0.70 12.09 9.10
C ASN A 126 -1.67 11.01 9.63
N GLY A 127 -1.16 10.00 10.33
CA GLY A 127 -1.95 8.93 10.93
C GLY A 127 -2.45 7.84 9.98
N SER A 128 -2.15 7.91 8.68
CA SER A 128 -2.73 7.04 7.66
C SER A 128 -1.72 6.06 7.07
N PHE A 129 -2.20 4.87 6.69
CA PHE A 129 -1.51 3.95 5.78
C PHE A 129 -1.87 4.16 4.30
N SER A 130 -2.61 5.20 3.94
CA SER A 130 -2.73 5.63 2.54
C SER A 130 -1.45 6.29 2.04
N HIS A 131 -0.60 6.75 2.97
CA HIS A 131 0.72 7.29 2.71
C HIS A 131 1.63 7.06 3.93
N TYR A 132 2.72 6.34 3.70
CA TYR A 132 3.65 5.95 4.77
C TYR A 132 5.05 5.69 4.21
N ALA A 133 6.05 5.80 5.05
CA ALA A 133 7.43 5.41 4.73
C ALA A 133 7.74 4.05 5.35
N ILE A 134 8.30 3.14 4.56
CA ILE A 134 8.70 1.82 5.02
C ILE A 134 10.20 1.59 4.82
N GLU A 135 10.84 1.03 5.84
CA GLU A 135 12.19 0.50 5.77
C GLU A 135 12.13 -0.98 5.38
N LYS A 136 12.74 -1.37 4.26
CA LYS A 136 12.71 -2.76 3.77
C LYS A 136 13.22 -3.76 4.79
N GLN A 137 14.25 -3.40 5.55
CA GLN A 137 14.79 -4.28 6.58
C GLN A 137 13.79 -4.54 7.71
N GLU A 138 12.95 -3.57 8.05
CA GLU A 138 11.89 -3.78 9.02
C GLU A 138 10.76 -4.63 8.43
N LEU A 139 10.37 -4.38 7.18
CA LEU A 139 9.40 -5.21 6.47
C LEU A 139 9.82 -6.69 6.45
N ILE A 140 11.08 -6.97 6.10
CA ILE A 140 11.63 -8.33 6.04
C ILE A 140 11.59 -8.99 7.44
N LYS A 141 11.97 -8.27 8.49
CA LYS A 141 12.00 -8.79 9.87
C LYS A 141 10.60 -9.10 10.39
N VAL A 142 9.63 -8.22 10.16
CA VAL A 142 8.23 -8.42 10.55
C VAL A 142 7.59 -9.54 9.73
N GLY A 143 8.04 -9.71 8.49
CA GLY A 143 7.40 -10.52 7.46
C GLY A 143 6.36 -9.67 6.72
N PHE A 144 6.45 -9.60 5.44
CA PHE A 144 5.67 -8.80 4.47
C PHE A 144 4.21 -8.55 4.87
N PHE A 145 3.52 -7.64 4.18
CA PHE A 145 2.05 -7.60 4.25
C PHE A 145 1.47 -8.96 3.88
N ASP A 146 0.48 -9.41 4.63
CA ASP A 146 -0.04 -10.78 4.47
C ASP A 146 -0.93 -10.88 3.23
N GLU A 147 -0.44 -11.49 2.17
CA GLU A 147 -1.15 -11.64 0.89
C GLU A 147 -2.33 -12.60 0.93
N ARG A 148 -2.55 -13.29 2.06
CA ARG A 148 -3.77 -14.05 2.32
C ARG A 148 -4.96 -13.13 2.60
N LEU A 149 -4.70 -11.85 2.90
CA LEU A 149 -5.72 -10.81 2.97
C LEU A 149 -6.05 -10.38 1.54
N LEU A 150 -7.27 -10.64 1.11
CA LEU A 150 -7.68 -10.46 -0.28
C LEU A 150 -8.24 -9.06 -0.53
N GLY A 151 -8.14 -8.60 -1.77
CA GLY A 151 -8.67 -7.30 -2.15
C GLY A 151 -8.05 -6.17 -1.36
N LEU A 152 -8.85 -5.48 -0.55
CA LEU A 152 -8.47 -4.32 0.25
C LEU A 152 -9.12 -4.37 1.63
N GLY A 153 -8.36 -4.03 2.66
CA GLY A 153 -8.77 -3.91 4.05
C GLY A 153 -8.09 -4.92 4.97
N GLU A 154 -7.68 -4.46 6.14
CA GLU A 154 -7.05 -5.19 7.24
C GLU A 154 -5.56 -5.49 7.07
N GLU A 155 -4.97 -5.28 5.88
CA GLU A 155 -3.56 -5.53 5.61
C GLU A 155 -2.62 -4.63 6.43
N ASP A 156 -3.02 -3.39 6.61
CA ASP A 156 -2.30 -2.39 7.40
C ASP A 156 -2.41 -2.67 8.90
N GLY A 157 -3.59 -3.01 9.39
CA GLY A 157 -3.83 -3.34 10.79
C GLY A 157 -3.06 -4.59 11.23
N ASP A 158 -3.08 -5.65 10.40
CA ASP A 158 -2.32 -6.88 10.65
C ASP A 158 -0.81 -6.62 10.66
N PHE A 159 -0.31 -5.84 9.70
CA PHE A 159 1.11 -5.49 9.66
C PHE A 159 1.52 -4.65 10.86
N TYR A 160 0.73 -3.63 11.22
CA TYR A 160 0.97 -2.77 12.38
C TYR A 160 1.09 -3.58 13.68
N TRP A 161 0.16 -4.52 13.91
CA TRP A 161 0.20 -5.38 15.08
C TRP A 161 1.44 -6.27 15.12
N ARG A 162 1.80 -6.92 14.00
CA ARG A 162 3.01 -7.74 13.89
C ARG A 162 4.29 -6.92 14.08
N TYR A 163 4.30 -5.69 13.59
CA TYR A 163 5.40 -4.75 13.78
C TYR A 163 5.59 -4.43 15.28
N GLN A 164 4.49 -4.09 15.95
CA GLN A 164 4.51 -3.79 17.38
C GLN A 164 4.95 -5.00 18.22
N GLU A 165 4.47 -6.20 17.87
CA GLU A 165 4.89 -7.43 18.53
C GLU A 165 6.39 -7.72 18.35
N HIS A 166 6.90 -7.51 17.14
CA HIS A 166 8.29 -7.82 16.80
C HIS A 166 9.28 -6.82 17.41
N PHE A 167 8.98 -5.53 17.34
CA PHE A 167 9.90 -4.47 17.77
C PHE A 167 9.63 -3.92 19.18
N GLY A 168 8.51 -4.30 19.81
CA GLY A 168 8.11 -3.76 21.11
C GLY A 168 7.75 -2.27 21.10
N ARG A 169 7.54 -1.69 19.92
CA ARG A 169 7.17 -0.28 19.70
C ARG A 169 6.14 -0.12 18.59
N GLU A 170 5.42 0.97 18.63
CA GLU A 170 4.46 1.31 17.59
C GLU A 170 5.14 1.87 16.32
N ILE A 171 4.44 1.78 15.19
CA ILE A 171 4.77 2.57 14.00
C ILE A 171 4.36 4.00 14.30
N GLU A 172 5.33 4.88 14.42
CA GLU A 172 5.11 6.29 14.71
C GLU A 172 4.29 6.97 13.62
N SER A 173 3.49 7.96 13.99
CA SER A 173 2.82 8.86 13.05
C SER A 173 3.50 10.23 13.07
N ILE A 174 3.93 10.69 11.88
CA ILE A 174 4.57 11.98 11.69
C ILE A 174 3.62 12.89 10.91
N ASN A 175 3.36 14.07 11.42
CA ASN A 175 2.55 15.05 10.72
C ASN A 175 3.42 15.85 9.74
N LEU A 176 3.07 15.77 8.46
CA LEU A 176 3.69 16.51 7.36
C LEU A 176 2.62 17.31 6.61
N SER A 177 2.92 18.58 6.36
CA SER A 177 2.09 19.45 5.51
C SER A 177 2.41 19.22 4.03
N GLY A 178 1.58 19.75 3.13
CA GLY A 178 1.81 19.69 1.69
C GLY A 178 1.45 18.34 1.05
N ILE A 179 0.65 17.53 1.72
CA ILE A 179 0.02 16.31 1.17
C ILE A 179 -1.42 16.23 1.64
N GLU A 180 -2.33 15.99 0.71
CA GLU A 180 -3.76 15.90 0.95
C GLU A 180 -4.33 14.63 0.32
N ASN A 181 -5.28 14.00 1.01
CA ASN A 181 -6.04 12.90 0.44
C ASN A 181 -7.27 13.48 -0.27
N VAL A 182 -7.37 13.30 -1.57
CA VAL A 182 -8.43 13.86 -2.41
C VAL A 182 -9.63 12.94 -2.46
N CYS A 183 -9.87 12.12 -1.47
CA CYS A 183 -10.99 11.19 -1.38
C CYS A 183 -11.93 11.21 -2.60
N SER A 184 -11.74 10.29 -3.53
CA SER A 184 -12.54 10.29 -4.74
C SER A 184 -13.80 9.47 -4.50
N ASP A 185 -14.95 10.12 -4.56
CA ASP A 185 -16.21 9.47 -4.91
C ASP A 185 -16.15 9.00 -6.38
N ILE A 186 -15.26 8.03 -6.65
CA ILE A 186 -15.31 7.36 -7.95
C ILE A 186 -16.67 6.68 -8.01
N ALA A 187 -17.43 6.99 -9.08
CA ALA A 187 -18.71 6.38 -9.33
C ALA A 187 -18.64 4.86 -9.08
N ASP A 188 -19.44 4.41 -8.14
CA ASP A 188 -19.38 3.07 -7.58
C ASP A 188 -19.95 2.04 -8.56
N ASP A 189 -19.12 1.55 -9.47
CA ASP A 189 -19.47 0.43 -10.34
C ASP A 189 -19.22 -0.95 -9.69
N GLY A 190 -19.50 -1.05 -8.41
CA GLY A 190 -19.28 -2.24 -7.59
C GLY A 190 -17.98 -2.24 -6.79
N TYR A 191 -17.16 -1.20 -6.91
CA TYR A 191 -15.89 -1.10 -6.18
C TYR A 191 -16.09 -1.10 -4.66
N THR A 192 -17.01 -0.24 -4.16
CA THR A 192 -17.33 -0.19 -2.71
C THR A 192 -17.89 -1.52 -2.20
N LYS A 193 -18.72 -2.19 -3.00
CA LYS A 193 -19.25 -3.53 -2.65
C LYS A 193 -18.12 -4.55 -2.57
N GLY A 194 -17.21 -4.55 -3.54
CA GLY A 194 -16.03 -5.41 -3.57
C GLY A 194 -15.14 -5.19 -2.34
N ILE A 195 -14.86 -3.92 -1.98
CA ILE A 195 -14.08 -3.58 -0.78
C ILE A 195 -14.75 -4.14 0.48
N ARG A 196 -16.06 -3.93 0.66
CA ARG A 196 -16.79 -4.43 1.83
C ARG A 196 -16.74 -5.96 1.94
N THR A 197 -16.88 -6.65 0.82
CA THR A 197 -16.80 -8.11 0.75
C THR A 197 -15.39 -8.59 1.11
N ALA A 198 -14.35 -7.98 0.55
CA ALA A 198 -12.96 -8.29 0.85
C ALA A 198 -12.65 -8.03 2.34
N ALA A 199 -13.00 -6.87 2.87
CA ALA A 199 -12.77 -6.53 4.27
C ALA A 199 -13.48 -7.51 5.22
N GLN A 200 -14.70 -7.96 4.89
CA GLN A 200 -15.41 -8.96 5.69
C GLN A 200 -14.71 -10.33 5.64
N PHE A 201 -14.25 -10.76 4.46
CA PHE A 201 -13.47 -11.98 4.31
C PHE A 201 -12.19 -11.90 5.15
N ASN A 202 -11.45 -10.81 5.05
CA ASN A 202 -10.18 -10.59 5.75
C ASN A 202 -10.38 -10.59 7.28
N ARG A 203 -11.43 -9.93 7.77
CA ARG A 203 -11.79 -9.96 9.20
C ARG A 203 -12.07 -11.36 9.70
N ASN A 204 -12.81 -12.13 8.92
CA ASN A 204 -13.11 -13.52 9.26
C ASN A 204 -11.84 -14.37 9.27
N PHE A 205 -10.98 -14.23 8.26
CA PHE A 205 -9.70 -14.92 8.21
C PHE A 205 -8.81 -14.57 9.41
N ILE A 206 -8.65 -13.29 9.73
CA ILE A 206 -7.86 -12.84 10.88
C ILE A 206 -8.42 -13.44 12.18
N LYS A 207 -9.72 -13.34 12.39
CA LYS A 207 -10.38 -13.74 13.62
C LYS A 207 -10.43 -15.25 13.81
N ASN A 208 -10.74 -16.01 12.76
CA ASN A 208 -11.07 -17.41 12.88
C ASN A 208 -9.88 -18.33 12.53
N ASP A 209 -9.02 -17.90 11.60
CA ASP A 209 -7.97 -18.74 11.05
C ASP A 209 -6.57 -18.30 11.49
N LYS A 210 -6.24 -17.02 11.37
CA LYS A 210 -4.88 -16.54 11.65
C LYS A 210 -4.59 -16.42 13.14
N TYR A 211 -5.53 -15.89 13.93
CA TYR A 211 -5.38 -15.71 15.37
C TYR A 211 -6.40 -16.51 16.15
N ALA A 212 -5.98 -17.07 17.29
CA ALA A 212 -6.87 -17.75 18.21
C ALA A 212 -7.41 -16.77 19.23
N GLU A 213 -8.71 -16.81 19.50
CA GLU A 213 -9.36 -16.13 20.60
C GLU A 213 -9.10 -14.61 20.72
N VAL A 214 -10.05 -13.88 20.23
CA VAL A 214 -10.24 -12.48 20.63
C VAL A 214 -10.98 -12.52 21.96
N LEU A 215 -10.25 -12.48 23.06
CA LEU A 215 -10.80 -12.70 24.41
C LEU A 215 -11.78 -11.65 24.90
N LEU A 216 -11.81 -10.44 24.34
CA LEU A 216 -12.76 -9.40 24.75
C LEU A 216 -13.06 -8.40 23.62
N GLY A 217 -14.31 -8.36 23.23
CA GLY A 217 -14.96 -7.13 22.83
C GLY A 217 -14.49 -6.48 21.52
N GLY A 218 -14.69 -7.11 20.39
CA GLY A 218 -14.70 -6.43 19.09
C GLY A 218 -13.34 -6.38 18.39
N TYR A 219 -13.37 -5.84 17.19
CA TYR A 219 -12.29 -5.76 16.23
C TYR A 219 -10.96 -5.22 16.78
N ARG A 220 -10.99 -4.20 17.63
CA ARG A 220 -9.78 -3.64 18.25
C ARG A 220 -9.04 -4.62 19.15
N GLY A 221 -9.73 -5.59 19.73
CA GLY A 221 -9.10 -6.63 20.55
C GLY A 221 -8.29 -7.64 19.75
N MET A 222 -8.47 -7.75 18.43
CA MET A 222 -7.68 -8.64 17.57
C MET A 222 -6.19 -8.29 17.56
N PHE A 223 -5.87 -7.05 17.77
CA PHE A 223 -4.50 -6.53 17.79
C PHE A 223 -3.95 -6.33 19.19
N ASP A 224 -4.64 -6.89 20.20
CA ASP A 224 -4.16 -6.92 21.57
C ASP A 224 -3.08 -8.02 21.75
N LYS A 225 -2.10 -7.78 22.63
CA LYS A 225 -1.00 -8.72 22.95
C LYS A 225 -1.48 -10.08 23.45
N ARG A 226 -2.74 -10.19 23.88
CA ARG A 226 -3.35 -11.44 24.35
C ARG A 226 -3.78 -12.38 23.22
N VAL A 227 -3.77 -11.92 21.98
CA VAL A 227 -4.16 -12.72 20.83
C VAL A 227 -3.06 -13.73 20.50
N LYS A 228 -3.42 -15.01 20.43
CA LYS A 228 -2.49 -16.08 20.05
C LYS A 228 -2.55 -16.33 18.53
N LYS A 229 -1.40 -16.45 17.91
CA LYS A 229 -1.33 -16.85 16.50
C LYS A 229 -1.64 -18.34 16.33
N ARG A 230 -2.50 -18.68 15.39
CA ARG A 230 -2.72 -20.05 14.91
C ARG A 230 -1.92 -20.35 13.65
N LEU A 231 -1.84 -19.37 12.74
CA LEU A 231 -1.07 -19.49 11.51
C LEU A 231 0.19 -18.63 11.60
N PRO A 232 1.32 -19.10 11.06
CA PRO A 232 2.52 -18.30 10.98
C PRO A 232 2.25 -17.06 10.09
N ASP A 233 2.98 -15.97 10.37
CA ASP A 233 3.00 -14.83 9.49
C ASP A 233 3.58 -15.22 8.13
N GLN A 234 3.19 -14.50 7.09
CA GLN A 234 3.83 -14.64 5.79
C GLN A 234 5.24 -14.05 5.89
N LYS A 235 6.24 -14.90 5.83
CA LYS A 235 7.66 -14.54 5.87
C LYS A 235 8.32 -14.57 4.50
N GLN A 236 7.68 -15.22 3.54
CA GLN A 236 8.17 -15.39 2.18
C GLN A 236 7.11 -14.92 1.19
N TYR A 237 7.56 -14.32 0.14
CA TYR A 237 6.78 -13.89 -1.01
C TYR A 237 6.57 -15.06 -1.98
N PRO A 238 5.44 -15.18 -2.64
CA PRO A 238 4.04 -14.93 -2.34
C PRO A 238 3.24 -16.22 -2.03
N TYR A 239 2.07 -16.10 -1.41
CA TYR A 239 1.10 -17.20 -1.27
C TYR A 239 0.19 -17.33 -2.51
N GLU A 240 0.76 -17.55 -3.69
CA GLU A 240 -0.01 -17.68 -4.94
C GLU A 240 -1.11 -18.75 -4.87
N THR A 241 -0.81 -19.91 -4.25
CA THR A 241 -1.79 -20.99 -4.13
C THR A 241 -2.98 -20.57 -3.27
N TYR A 242 -2.72 -19.94 -2.13
CA TYR A 242 -3.79 -19.46 -1.26
C TYR A 242 -4.63 -18.40 -1.98
N TYR A 243 -4.00 -17.47 -2.64
CA TYR A 243 -4.65 -16.41 -3.39
C TYR A 243 -5.59 -16.98 -4.46
N ARG A 244 -5.11 -17.90 -5.29
CA ARG A 244 -5.92 -18.56 -6.32
C ARG A 244 -7.11 -19.32 -5.75
N GLN A 245 -6.96 -19.99 -4.63
CA GLN A 245 -8.03 -20.77 -4.00
C GLN A 245 -9.16 -19.91 -3.41
N HIS A 246 -8.88 -18.65 -3.11
CA HIS A 246 -9.81 -17.79 -2.36
C HIS A 246 -10.25 -16.55 -3.14
N TYR A 247 -9.67 -16.28 -4.29
CA TYR A 247 -9.95 -15.09 -5.09
C TYR A 247 -11.44 -14.92 -5.45
N ASP A 248 -12.12 -16.02 -5.76
CA ASP A 248 -13.55 -16.00 -6.13
C ASP A 248 -14.48 -15.67 -4.94
N LYS A 249 -13.93 -15.58 -3.74
CA LYS A 249 -14.69 -15.25 -2.52
C LYS A 249 -14.72 -13.75 -2.21
N VAL A 250 -14.04 -12.93 -3.02
CA VAL A 250 -13.86 -11.49 -2.79
C VAL A 250 -14.52 -10.63 -3.93
#